data_85f1476a6224eef2767a53dea153909d
#
_entry.id   85f1476a6224eef2767a53dea153909d
#
_cell.length_a   1.000
_cell.length_b   1.000
_cell.length_c   1.000
_cell.angle_alpha   90.00
_cell.angle_beta   90.00
_cell.angle_gamma   90.00
#
_symmetry.space_group_name_H-M   'P 1'
#
loop_
_entity.id
_entity.type
_entity.pdbx_description
1 polymer ?
#
loop_
_entity_poly.entity_id
_entity_poly.type
_entity_poly.pdbx_seq_one_letter_code
_entity_poly.pdbx_strand_id
1 'polypeptide(L)'
;MHQAAKEIRPLEERDCLQGDLGLMPLADLLAWIEARALTGALTLVNGTVRKVLSLEGGMLVGLVSNRPEESQEYILSGAGFLDAERLVQARRESAARNLPLGRYLVEQKLLDPPALKRLQSFRLLLALADALRWPQGFFLLGKSEPSTGSRVARLGLGEAVRRARELNEKALAEQRSGQDAWFETVAQRLRRGDFSLPPMPKTLLHLRQAMEDPRGTPHQVLKIVMADQVLTSRILKVVNSSFYGLANPVTSIQHALVLLGYKTLLGIATAHCVMPTHGAERARVVELMRHSFKCAYVARKLAGLCGEDEEIAFVGGLLHDIGKVVLWRLLAEQELADEQCERLIAAYHVQVGRLLAESWHLPEAVSQVIAHHHDPEFLALGVRLPALVQLANRYVNEGCLPNLADSPLAVALAKFDPAGLAAELEQVETFVAGIF
;
A
#
# COMPACT_ATOMS: atom_id res chain seq x y z
N MET A 1 1.28 33.28 25.02
CA MET A 1 2.20 32.85 23.94
C MET A 1 3.22 33.96 23.63
N HIS A 2 4.00 34.47 24.57
CA HIS A 2 4.98 35.52 24.23
C HIS A 2 6.00 35.72 25.36
N GLN A 3 6.72 34.61 25.75
CA GLN A 3 7.81 34.80 26.76
C GLN A 3 8.92 33.73 26.71
N ALA A 4 8.98 32.89 25.69
CA ALA A 4 10.08 31.91 25.52
C ALA A 4 11.09 32.32 24.43
N ALA A 5 11.02 33.53 23.93
CA ALA A 5 11.96 34.05 22.92
C ALA A 5 12.87 35.13 23.54
N LYS A 6 13.47 34.87 24.74
CA LYS A 6 14.50 35.75 25.26
C LYS A 6 15.90 35.24 24.90
N GLU A 7 16.52 35.98 23.99
CA GLU A 7 17.92 36.27 23.82
C GLU A 7 18.89 35.09 23.70
N ILE A 8 18.99 34.55 22.49
CA ILE A 8 20.26 33.99 22.05
C ILE A 8 21.04 35.16 21.41
N ARG A 9 22.03 35.67 22.11
CA ARG A 9 23.00 36.60 21.50
C ARG A 9 23.63 35.93 20.31
N PRO A 10 23.85 36.62 19.17
CA PRO A 10 24.65 36.04 18.07
C PRO A 10 26.05 35.72 18.62
N LEU A 11 26.42 34.42 18.50
CA LEU A 11 27.78 33.98 18.81
C LEU A 11 28.72 34.64 17.81
N GLU A 12 29.80 35.23 18.27
CA GLU A 12 30.87 35.69 17.40
C GLU A 12 31.45 34.50 16.64
N GLU A 13 31.59 34.62 15.33
CA GLU A 13 31.92 33.55 14.39
C GLU A 13 33.27 32.82 14.64
N ARG A 14 34.07 33.27 15.62
CA ARG A 14 35.46 32.80 15.84
C ARG A 14 35.59 31.61 16.80
N ASP A 15 34.54 31.18 17.50
CA ASP A 15 34.61 30.12 18.52
C ASP A 15 33.59 28.98 18.34
N CYS A 16 33.08 28.76 17.14
CA CYS A 16 32.13 27.69 16.87
C CYS A 16 32.59 26.77 15.73
N LEU A 17 32.30 25.47 15.89
CA LEU A 17 32.37 24.47 14.84
C LEU A 17 30.97 24.26 14.26
N GLN A 18 30.85 24.37 12.94
CA GLN A 18 29.57 24.16 12.26
C GLN A 18 29.74 23.23 11.06
N GLY A 19 28.67 22.52 10.67
CA GLY A 19 28.70 21.61 9.53
C GLY A 19 27.35 20.98 9.22
N ASP A 20 27.38 20.09 8.24
CA ASP A 20 26.23 19.33 7.75
C ASP A 20 26.25 17.89 8.32
N LEU A 21 25.15 17.43 8.87
CA LEU A 21 25.00 16.08 9.42
C LEU A 21 25.03 14.99 8.31
N GLY A 22 24.75 15.36 7.06
CA GLY A 22 24.92 14.45 5.93
C GLY A 22 26.38 14.16 5.60
N LEU A 23 27.29 15.09 5.92
CA LEU A 23 28.74 14.91 5.76
C LEU A 23 29.40 14.34 7.01
N MET A 24 28.92 14.72 8.19
CA MET A 24 29.39 14.24 9.50
C MET A 24 28.19 13.72 10.30
N PRO A 25 27.87 12.42 10.27
CA PRO A 25 26.74 11.86 10.99
C PRO A 25 26.78 12.20 12.48
N LEU A 26 25.60 12.45 13.08
CA LEU A 26 25.51 12.88 14.47
C LEU A 26 26.25 11.94 15.44
N ALA A 27 26.19 10.64 15.21
CA ALA A 27 26.89 9.67 16.04
C ALA A 27 28.41 9.88 16.05
N ASP A 28 29.01 10.19 14.88
CA ASP A 28 30.45 10.41 14.73
C ASP A 28 30.85 11.75 15.35
N LEU A 29 30.04 12.78 15.17
CA LEU A 29 30.22 14.07 15.80
C LEU A 29 30.20 13.94 17.34
N LEU A 30 29.26 13.19 17.90
CA LEU A 30 29.16 12.97 19.34
C LEU A 30 30.35 12.16 19.88
N ALA A 31 30.81 11.14 19.17
CA ALA A 31 31.99 10.37 19.53
C ALA A 31 33.26 11.26 19.52
N TRP A 32 33.39 12.14 18.55
CA TRP A 32 34.50 13.11 18.48
C TRP A 32 34.46 14.11 19.65
N ILE A 33 33.26 14.62 20.02
CA ILE A 33 33.05 15.51 21.16
C ILE A 33 33.44 14.83 22.48
N GLU A 34 33.02 13.55 22.66
CA GLU A 34 33.35 12.77 23.86
C GLU A 34 34.85 12.53 23.98
N ALA A 35 35.51 12.10 22.90
CA ALA A 35 36.94 11.83 22.89
C ALA A 35 37.79 13.07 23.22
N ARG A 36 37.28 14.26 22.96
CA ARG A 36 37.95 15.54 23.26
C ARG A 36 37.47 16.21 24.54
N ALA A 37 36.56 15.56 25.26
CA ALA A 37 35.96 16.03 26.51
C ALA A 37 35.46 17.50 26.39
N LEU A 38 34.79 17.83 25.28
CA LEU A 38 34.38 19.20 24.98
C LEU A 38 33.23 19.65 25.90
N THR A 39 33.24 20.93 26.23
CA THR A 39 32.18 21.61 26.98
C THR A 39 31.57 22.69 26.10
N GLY A 40 30.23 22.79 26.07
CA GLY A 40 29.53 23.78 25.26
C GLY A 40 28.09 23.41 24.95
N ALA A 41 27.51 24.07 23.95
CA ALA A 41 26.17 23.78 23.44
C ALA A 41 26.23 23.33 21.99
N LEU A 42 25.71 22.12 21.71
CA LEU A 42 25.55 21.59 20.36
C LEU A 42 24.11 21.84 19.90
N THR A 43 23.96 22.76 18.95
CA THR A 43 22.66 23.04 18.30
C THR A 43 22.56 22.17 17.06
N LEU A 44 21.43 21.44 16.92
CA LEU A 44 21.05 20.63 15.78
C LEU A 44 19.80 21.21 15.13
N VAL A 45 19.78 21.32 13.82
CA VAL A 45 18.66 21.88 13.04
C VAL A 45 18.35 20.97 11.86
N ASN A 46 17.07 20.58 11.73
CA ASN A 46 16.55 19.89 10.56
C ASN A 46 15.17 20.48 10.21
N GLY A 47 15.10 21.26 9.14
CA GLY A 47 13.91 22.01 8.78
C GLY A 47 13.50 22.96 9.90
N THR A 48 12.28 22.78 10.46
CA THR A 48 11.75 23.58 11.56
C THR A 48 12.14 23.03 12.94
N VAL A 49 12.70 21.83 13.01
CA VAL A 49 13.09 21.18 14.27
C VAL A 49 14.45 21.71 14.72
N ARG A 50 14.50 22.16 15.96
CA ARG A 50 15.73 22.64 16.60
C ARG A 50 15.90 21.95 17.94
N LYS A 51 17.11 21.40 18.15
CA LYS A 51 17.53 20.78 19.43
C LYS A 51 18.86 21.39 19.87
N VAL A 52 18.99 21.62 21.17
CA VAL A 52 20.22 22.13 21.79
C VAL A 52 20.65 21.15 22.86
N LEU A 53 21.76 20.48 22.66
CA LEU A 53 22.37 19.56 23.62
C LEU A 53 23.41 20.34 24.44
N SER A 54 23.27 20.32 25.76
CA SER A 54 24.26 20.89 26.69
C SER A 54 25.31 19.82 27.03
N LEU A 55 26.57 20.19 26.86
CA LEU A 55 27.72 19.29 27.00
C LEU A 55 28.66 19.80 28.08
N GLU A 56 29.16 18.91 28.94
CA GLU A 56 30.12 19.23 29.99
C GLU A 56 31.19 18.14 30.10
N GLY A 57 32.42 18.42 29.69
CA GLY A 57 33.53 17.47 29.69
C GLY A 57 33.25 16.20 28.85
N GLY A 58 32.62 16.36 27.68
CA GLY A 58 32.24 15.23 26.82
C GLY A 58 31.00 14.46 27.28
N MET A 59 30.30 14.92 28.32
CA MET A 59 29.08 14.31 28.84
C MET A 59 27.85 15.10 28.41
N LEU A 60 26.76 14.42 28.10
CA LEU A 60 25.45 15.04 27.87
C LEU A 60 24.81 15.39 29.22
N VAL A 61 24.54 16.67 29.47
CA VAL A 61 24.00 17.15 30.75
C VAL A 61 22.63 17.81 30.63
N GLY A 62 22.20 18.15 29.43
CA GLY A 62 20.90 18.78 29.21
C GLY A 62 20.46 18.76 27.75
N LEU A 63 19.17 19.01 27.54
CA LEU A 63 18.58 19.12 26.22
C LEU A 63 17.41 20.10 26.24
N VAL A 64 17.36 20.93 25.22
CA VAL A 64 16.19 21.77 24.88
C VAL A 64 15.77 21.41 23.45
N SER A 65 14.48 21.21 23.24
CA SER A 65 13.90 20.92 21.93
C SER A 65 12.63 21.73 21.72
N ASN A 66 12.34 22.08 20.48
CA ASN A 66 11.09 22.73 20.10
C ASN A 66 9.99 21.75 19.70
N ARG A 67 10.23 20.43 19.79
CA ARG A 67 9.21 19.41 19.56
C ARG A 67 8.34 19.23 20.80
N PRO A 68 7.00 19.38 20.67
CA PRO A 68 6.07 19.20 21.79
C PRO A 68 6.17 17.80 22.42
N GLU A 69 6.38 16.75 21.62
CA GLU A 69 6.45 15.36 22.07
C GLU A 69 7.67 15.08 22.97
N GLU A 70 8.68 15.93 22.90
CA GLU A 70 9.89 15.86 23.71
C GLU A 70 9.82 16.74 24.95
N SER A 71 8.68 17.40 25.18
CA SER A 71 8.46 18.25 26.36
C SER A 71 8.24 17.38 27.61
N GLN A 72 8.59 17.95 28.78
CA GLN A 72 8.36 17.27 30.05
C GLN A 72 6.87 17.02 30.29
N GLU A 73 6.05 17.96 29.89
CA GLU A 73 4.60 17.94 30.03
C GLU A 73 3.98 16.81 29.22
N TYR A 74 4.38 16.66 27.97
CA TYR A 74 3.87 15.63 27.09
C TYR A 74 4.17 14.23 27.64
N ILE A 75 5.41 14.01 28.12
CA ILE A 75 5.81 12.69 28.64
C ILE A 75 5.13 12.41 29.99
N LEU A 76 4.95 13.39 30.85
CA LEU A 76 4.23 13.22 32.13
C LEU A 76 2.77 12.82 31.92
N SER A 77 2.10 13.44 30.96
CA SER A 77 0.72 13.11 30.60
C SER A 77 0.63 11.72 29.92
N GLY A 78 1.49 11.47 28.94
CA GLY A 78 1.50 10.19 28.21
C GLY A 78 1.88 8.97 29.06
N ALA A 79 2.73 9.16 30.08
CA ALA A 79 3.09 8.11 31.02
C ALA A 79 2.10 7.95 32.19
N GLY A 80 1.00 8.70 32.21
CA GLY A 80 -0.04 8.61 33.24
C GLY A 80 0.37 9.09 34.64
N PHE A 81 1.47 9.85 34.77
CA PHE A 81 1.90 10.40 36.07
C PHE A 81 0.95 11.49 36.57
N LEU A 82 0.41 12.31 35.65
CA LEU A 82 -0.50 13.39 35.95
C LEU A 82 -1.55 13.51 34.85
N ASP A 83 -2.81 13.74 35.24
CA ASP A 83 -3.84 14.11 34.29
C ASP A 83 -3.61 15.54 33.75
N ALA A 84 -4.28 15.85 32.63
CA ALA A 84 -4.08 17.12 31.92
C ALA A 84 -4.42 18.33 32.78
N GLU A 85 -5.45 18.25 33.65
CA GLU A 85 -5.90 19.35 34.50
C GLU A 85 -4.87 19.64 35.60
N ARG A 86 -4.39 18.62 36.31
CA ARG A 86 -3.34 18.72 37.31
C ARG A 86 -2.02 19.22 36.73
N LEU A 87 -1.69 18.82 35.50
CA LEU A 87 -0.50 19.29 34.82
C LEU A 87 -0.57 20.77 34.49
N VAL A 88 -1.72 21.28 34.01
CA VAL A 88 -1.95 22.70 33.75
C VAL A 88 -1.87 23.50 35.05
N GLN A 89 -2.47 23.01 36.14
CA GLN A 89 -2.40 23.64 37.46
C GLN A 89 -0.95 23.69 37.97
N ALA A 90 -0.24 22.58 37.97
CA ALA A 90 1.15 22.47 38.38
C ALA A 90 2.06 23.44 37.61
N ARG A 91 1.82 23.60 36.30
CA ARG A 91 2.56 24.55 35.45
C ARG A 91 2.29 26.02 35.86
N ARG A 92 1.04 26.37 36.13
CA ARG A 92 0.69 27.73 36.59
C ARG A 92 1.32 28.05 37.94
N GLU A 93 1.26 27.10 38.86
CA GLU A 93 1.81 27.30 40.21
C GLU A 93 3.33 27.30 40.22
N SER A 94 4.00 26.44 39.44
CA SER A 94 5.45 26.46 39.31
C SER A 94 5.94 27.79 38.70
N ALA A 95 5.24 28.30 37.69
CA ALA A 95 5.55 29.59 37.08
C ALA A 95 5.35 30.75 38.07
N ALA A 96 4.27 30.74 38.85
CA ALA A 96 4.01 31.77 39.90
C ALA A 96 5.09 31.77 40.98
N ARG A 97 5.71 30.63 41.27
CA ARG A 97 6.80 30.51 42.26
C ARG A 97 8.20 30.63 41.62
N ASN A 98 8.29 30.88 40.33
CA ASN A 98 9.54 30.94 39.56
C ASN A 98 10.41 29.69 39.77
N LEU A 99 9.76 28.52 39.87
CA LEU A 99 10.40 27.20 40.02
C LEU A 99 10.30 26.39 38.74
N PRO A 100 11.33 25.63 38.37
CA PRO A 100 11.21 24.63 37.29
C PRO A 100 10.12 23.59 37.62
N LEU A 101 9.28 23.24 36.66
CA LEU A 101 8.16 22.30 36.84
C LEU A 101 8.57 21.02 37.56
N GLY A 102 9.66 20.36 37.11
CA GLY A 102 10.14 19.14 37.76
C GLY A 102 10.47 19.28 39.23
N ARG A 103 11.07 20.41 39.63
CA ARG A 103 11.36 20.72 41.04
C ARG A 103 10.08 20.96 41.83
N TYR A 104 9.15 21.71 41.27
CA TYR A 104 7.83 21.93 41.85
C TYR A 104 7.10 20.62 42.11
N LEU A 105 7.08 19.69 41.13
CA LEU A 105 6.43 18.39 41.28
C LEU A 105 7.03 17.54 42.41
N VAL A 106 8.34 17.60 42.61
CA VAL A 106 9.01 16.92 43.73
C VAL A 106 8.67 17.56 45.05
N GLU A 107 8.70 18.93 45.16
CA GLU A 107 8.36 19.67 46.39
C GLU A 107 6.89 19.40 46.80
N GLN A 108 5.98 19.28 45.83
CA GLN A 108 4.57 18.96 46.11
C GLN A 108 4.32 17.45 46.30
N LYS A 109 5.37 16.58 46.28
CA LYS A 109 5.27 15.12 46.40
C LYS A 109 4.41 14.45 45.30
N LEU A 110 4.26 15.12 44.17
CA LEU A 110 3.56 14.62 43.00
C LEU A 110 4.47 13.69 42.17
N LEU A 111 5.78 13.80 42.33
CA LEU A 111 6.79 12.97 41.70
C LEU A 111 7.95 12.76 42.67
N ASP A 112 8.49 11.55 42.76
CA ASP A 112 9.69 11.28 43.54
C ASP A 112 10.97 11.74 42.81
N PRO A 113 12.06 12.10 43.53
CA PRO A 113 13.31 12.49 42.88
C PRO A 113 13.90 11.44 41.91
N PRO A 114 13.89 10.13 42.22
CA PRO A 114 14.31 9.10 41.28
C PRO A 114 13.44 9.06 39.99
N ALA A 115 12.12 9.22 40.10
CA ALA A 115 11.23 9.26 38.94
C ALA A 115 11.49 10.52 38.08
N LEU A 116 11.72 11.67 38.70
CA LEU A 116 12.13 12.86 37.95
C LEU A 116 13.43 12.63 37.19
N LYS A 117 14.43 12.00 37.80
CA LYS A 117 15.70 11.70 37.13
C LYS A 117 15.50 10.72 35.96
N ARG A 118 14.68 9.67 36.12
CA ARG A 118 14.34 8.74 35.04
C ARG A 118 13.63 9.46 33.88
N LEU A 119 12.63 10.28 34.18
CA LEU A 119 11.91 11.07 33.20
C LEU A 119 12.83 11.98 32.40
N GLN A 120 13.72 12.67 33.08
CA GLN A 120 14.66 13.58 32.45
C GLN A 120 15.67 12.84 31.56
N SER A 121 16.19 11.70 32.02
CA SER A 121 17.07 10.82 31.22
C SER A 121 16.33 10.28 29.98
N PHE A 122 15.08 9.88 30.14
CA PHE A 122 14.25 9.40 29.04
C PHE A 122 14.01 10.48 27.98
N ARG A 123 13.73 11.72 28.39
CA ARG A 123 13.60 12.87 27.47
C ARG A 123 14.86 13.10 26.65
N LEU A 124 16.03 13.05 27.29
CA LEU A 124 17.30 13.19 26.60
C LEU A 124 17.48 12.12 25.54
N LEU A 125 17.20 10.86 25.89
CA LEU A 125 17.35 9.73 24.99
C LEU A 125 16.34 9.78 23.84
N LEU A 126 15.08 10.17 24.11
CA LEU A 126 14.04 10.27 23.09
C LEU A 126 14.42 11.33 22.03
N ALA A 127 14.83 12.51 22.47
CA ALA A 127 15.23 13.57 21.56
C ALA A 127 16.52 13.26 20.79
N LEU A 128 17.44 12.54 21.40
CA LEU A 128 18.65 12.05 20.73
C LEU A 128 18.31 10.93 19.72
N ALA A 129 17.42 10.01 20.07
CA ALA A 129 16.94 8.96 19.19
C ALA A 129 16.29 9.53 17.91
N ASP A 130 15.50 10.60 18.02
CA ASP A 130 14.95 11.29 16.87
C ASP A 130 16.06 11.94 16.03
N ALA A 131 17.00 12.66 16.63
CA ALA A 131 18.08 13.34 15.91
C ALA A 131 19.03 12.34 15.20
N LEU A 132 19.29 11.17 15.78
CA LEU A 132 20.12 10.12 15.16
C LEU A 132 19.51 9.51 13.88
N ARG A 133 18.21 9.72 13.63
CA ARG A 133 17.52 9.28 12.41
C ARG A 133 17.58 10.31 11.28
N TRP A 134 18.09 11.52 11.55
CA TRP A 134 18.13 12.56 10.54
C TRP A 134 19.17 12.24 9.47
N PRO A 135 18.78 12.07 8.20
CA PRO A 135 19.71 11.78 7.12
C PRO A 135 20.52 13.01 6.69
N GLN A 136 20.02 14.20 7.06
CA GLN A 136 20.62 15.51 6.77
C GLN A 136 20.23 16.49 7.87
N GLY A 137 20.93 17.58 7.96
CA GLY A 137 20.70 18.63 8.94
C GLY A 137 21.95 19.43 9.18
N PHE A 138 21.82 20.50 9.93
CA PHE A 138 22.90 21.39 10.26
C PHE A 138 23.26 21.29 11.74
N PHE A 139 24.54 21.35 12.07
CA PHE A 139 24.98 21.45 13.46
C PHE A 139 25.85 22.68 13.70
N LEU A 140 25.76 23.22 14.93
CA LEU A 140 26.59 24.30 15.44
C LEU A 140 27.02 23.97 16.87
N LEU A 141 28.31 23.76 17.09
CA LEU A 141 28.91 23.58 18.41
C LEU A 141 29.60 24.87 18.86
N GLY A 142 29.08 25.48 19.91
CA GLY A 142 29.63 26.72 20.47
C GLY A 142 30.12 26.53 21.92
N LYS A 143 31.11 27.34 22.33
CA LYS A 143 31.67 27.37 23.70
C LYS A 143 30.78 28.15 24.68
N SER A 144 29.46 28.05 24.61
CA SER A 144 28.56 28.69 25.57
C SER A 144 28.48 27.89 26.87
N GLU A 145 28.41 28.55 28.02
CA GLU A 145 28.12 27.88 29.28
C GLU A 145 26.77 27.16 29.19
N PRO A 146 26.65 25.91 29.68
CA PRO A 146 25.38 25.19 29.71
C PRO A 146 24.39 26.01 30.50
N SER A 147 23.20 26.28 29.95
CA SER A 147 22.16 27.02 30.65
C SER A 147 21.86 26.35 32.01
N THR A 148 22.00 27.07 33.09
CA THR A 148 21.90 26.60 34.48
C THR A 148 20.54 26.00 34.86
N GLY A 149 19.51 26.18 34.01
CA GLY A 149 18.16 25.66 34.24
C GLY A 149 17.89 24.25 33.82
N SER A 150 18.83 23.56 33.14
CA SER A 150 18.57 22.26 32.45
C SER A 150 19.58 21.16 32.76
N ARG A 151 20.32 21.25 33.87
CA ARG A 151 21.19 20.09 34.29
C ARG A 151 20.31 18.96 34.80
N VAL A 152 20.18 17.94 33.96
CA VAL A 152 19.14 16.93 34.14
C VAL A 152 19.73 15.58 34.55
N ALA A 153 20.77 15.14 33.88
CA ALA A 153 21.49 13.90 34.15
C ALA A 153 22.89 14.03 33.53
N ARG A 154 23.87 13.34 34.07
CA ARG A 154 25.18 13.17 33.42
C ARG A 154 25.19 11.81 32.72
N LEU A 155 25.28 11.82 31.39
CA LEU A 155 25.30 10.61 30.57
C LEU A 155 26.47 10.70 29.57
N GLY A 156 27.32 9.67 29.51
CA GLY A 156 28.35 9.58 28.47
C GLY A 156 27.72 9.60 27.08
N LEU A 157 28.33 10.29 26.14
CA LEU A 157 27.75 10.42 24.80
C LEU A 157 27.66 9.10 24.06
N GLY A 158 28.68 8.23 24.16
CA GLY A 158 28.63 6.88 23.59
C GLY A 158 27.52 6.02 24.18
N GLU A 159 27.32 6.10 25.52
CA GLU A 159 26.22 5.41 26.17
C GLU A 159 24.86 5.98 25.75
N ALA A 160 24.76 7.30 25.64
CA ALA A 160 23.54 7.97 25.19
C ALA A 160 23.17 7.55 23.76
N VAL A 161 24.14 7.52 22.84
CA VAL A 161 23.93 7.07 21.44
C VAL A 161 23.48 5.61 21.41
N ARG A 162 24.13 4.72 22.16
CA ARG A 162 23.75 3.30 22.22
C ARG A 162 22.30 3.13 22.71
N ARG A 163 21.95 3.74 23.84
CA ARG A 163 20.57 3.68 24.39
C ARG A 163 19.53 4.30 23.47
N ALA A 164 19.86 5.39 22.79
CA ALA A 164 18.97 6.03 21.85
C ALA A 164 18.72 5.16 20.60
N ARG A 165 19.74 4.42 20.14
CA ARG A 165 19.58 3.42 19.07
C ARG A 165 18.72 2.24 19.52
N GLU A 166 18.92 1.72 20.72
CA GLU A 166 18.07 0.66 21.29
C GLU A 166 16.60 1.09 21.37
N LEU A 167 16.31 2.36 21.72
CA LEU A 167 14.95 2.91 21.69
C LEU A 167 14.37 2.92 20.28
N ASN A 168 15.16 3.32 19.28
CA ASN A 168 14.71 3.31 17.88
C ASN A 168 14.45 1.88 17.37
N GLU A 169 15.32 0.94 17.67
CA GLU A 169 15.16 -0.46 17.30
C GLU A 169 13.90 -1.07 17.92
N LYS A 170 13.68 -0.80 19.23
CA LYS A 170 12.49 -1.26 19.93
C LYS A 170 11.21 -0.67 19.36
N ALA A 171 11.17 0.64 19.10
CA ALA A 171 10.01 1.30 18.49
C ALA A 171 9.72 0.74 17.09
N LEU A 172 10.76 0.47 16.30
CA LEU A 172 10.62 -0.13 14.97
C LEU A 172 10.10 -1.58 15.04
N ALA A 173 10.58 -2.36 16.02
CA ALA A 173 10.11 -3.73 16.25
C ALA A 173 8.66 -3.77 16.71
N GLU A 174 8.24 -2.86 17.61
CA GLU A 174 6.85 -2.72 18.06
C GLU A 174 5.93 -2.31 16.90
N GLN A 175 6.37 -1.40 16.05
CA GLN A 175 5.62 -0.98 14.85
C GLN A 175 5.46 -2.14 13.86
N ARG A 176 6.53 -2.92 13.60
CA ARG A 176 6.48 -4.11 12.75
C ARG A 176 5.54 -5.16 13.33
N SER A 177 5.65 -5.44 14.62
CA SER A 177 4.76 -6.41 15.31
C SER A 177 3.28 -6.00 15.23
N GLY A 178 2.96 -4.71 15.36
CA GLY A 178 1.60 -4.20 15.20
C GLY A 178 1.09 -4.35 13.76
N GLN A 179 1.92 -4.06 12.77
CA GLN A 179 1.59 -4.25 11.35
C GLN A 179 1.39 -5.72 11.00
N ASP A 180 2.23 -6.62 11.52
CA ASP A 180 2.11 -8.05 11.30
C ASP A 180 0.85 -8.62 11.96
N ALA A 181 0.49 -8.17 13.16
CA ALA A 181 -0.75 -8.57 13.83
C ALA A 181 -1.99 -8.09 13.07
N TRP A 182 -1.96 -6.88 12.53
CA TRP A 182 -3.04 -6.35 11.69
C TRP A 182 -3.15 -7.11 10.37
N PHE A 183 -2.03 -7.37 9.70
CA PHE A 183 -1.97 -8.22 8.50
C PHE A 183 -2.63 -9.58 8.73
N GLU A 184 -2.27 -10.29 9.82
CA GLU A 184 -2.86 -11.58 10.16
C GLU A 184 -4.37 -11.48 10.44
N THR A 185 -4.83 -10.39 11.05
CA THR A 185 -6.27 -10.14 11.27
C THR A 185 -7.01 -10.00 9.95
N VAL A 186 -6.49 -9.21 9.01
CA VAL A 186 -7.09 -9.05 7.67
C VAL A 186 -7.05 -10.37 6.90
N ALA A 187 -5.93 -11.10 6.95
CA ALA A 187 -5.80 -12.42 6.33
C ALA A 187 -6.81 -13.44 6.88
N GLN A 188 -7.08 -13.43 8.20
CA GLN A 188 -8.10 -14.30 8.81
C GLN A 188 -9.51 -13.94 8.35
N ARG A 189 -9.84 -12.66 8.23
CA ARG A 189 -11.14 -12.21 7.70
C ARG A 189 -11.34 -12.68 6.27
N LEU A 190 -10.32 -12.54 5.42
CA LEU A 190 -10.36 -13.02 4.04
C LEU A 190 -10.52 -14.54 3.97
N ARG A 191 -9.77 -15.30 4.78
CA ARG A 191 -9.91 -16.77 4.87
C ARG A 191 -11.32 -17.23 5.25
N ARG A 192 -11.97 -16.52 6.18
CA ARG A 192 -13.32 -16.84 6.65
C ARG A 192 -14.43 -16.34 5.72
N GLY A 193 -14.11 -15.55 4.69
CA GLY A 193 -15.09 -14.86 3.87
C GLY A 193 -15.85 -13.76 4.59
N ASP A 194 -15.27 -13.23 5.67
CA ASP A 194 -15.86 -12.16 6.50
C ASP A 194 -15.57 -10.78 5.89
N PHE A 195 -16.16 -10.54 4.73
CA PHE A 195 -16.11 -9.28 4.00
C PHE A 195 -17.36 -9.12 3.11
N SER A 196 -17.68 -7.87 2.79
CA SER A 196 -18.81 -7.56 1.91
C SER A 196 -18.37 -7.53 0.46
N LEU A 197 -18.96 -8.38 -0.36
CA LEU A 197 -18.80 -8.33 -1.81
C LEU A 197 -19.58 -7.13 -2.38
N PRO A 198 -19.10 -6.50 -3.46
CA PRO A 198 -19.86 -5.48 -4.14
C PRO A 198 -21.16 -6.08 -4.69
N PRO A 199 -22.31 -5.39 -4.51
CA PRO A 199 -23.57 -5.85 -5.07
C PRO A 199 -23.49 -5.92 -6.59
N MET A 200 -24.26 -6.84 -7.19
CA MET A 200 -24.34 -6.92 -8.65
C MET A 200 -24.85 -5.59 -9.22
N PRO A 201 -24.12 -4.97 -10.16
CA PRO A 201 -24.53 -3.74 -10.81
C PRO A 201 -25.87 -3.90 -11.55
N LYS A 202 -26.71 -2.88 -11.50
CA LYS A 202 -28.04 -2.89 -12.14
C LYS A 202 -27.99 -3.26 -13.61
N THR A 203 -27.00 -2.74 -14.34
CA THR A 203 -26.79 -3.04 -15.77
C THR A 203 -26.60 -4.55 -15.99
N LEU A 204 -25.77 -5.21 -15.17
CA LEU A 204 -25.56 -6.67 -15.26
C LEU A 204 -26.81 -7.44 -14.88
N LEU A 205 -27.51 -7.02 -13.83
CA LEU A 205 -28.75 -7.65 -13.41
C LEU A 205 -29.81 -7.61 -14.53
N HIS A 206 -30.00 -6.45 -15.15
CA HIS A 206 -30.96 -6.29 -16.25
C HIS A 206 -30.54 -7.08 -17.50
N LEU A 207 -29.24 -7.06 -17.86
CA LEU A 207 -28.72 -7.85 -18.99
C LEU A 207 -29.00 -9.33 -18.77
N ARG A 208 -28.68 -9.86 -17.61
CA ARG A 208 -28.92 -11.26 -17.26
C ARG A 208 -30.41 -11.60 -17.35
N GLN A 209 -31.27 -10.79 -16.73
CA GLN A 209 -32.73 -11.00 -16.78
C GLN A 209 -33.26 -11.02 -18.21
N ALA A 210 -32.80 -10.09 -19.07
CA ALA A 210 -33.19 -10.05 -20.46
C ALA A 210 -32.70 -11.23 -21.29
N MET A 211 -31.56 -11.82 -20.89
CA MET A 211 -30.97 -13.00 -21.57
C MET A 211 -31.58 -14.33 -21.09
N GLU A 212 -31.99 -14.41 -19.84
CA GLU A 212 -32.59 -15.62 -19.23
C GLU A 212 -34.11 -15.69 -19.46
N ASP A 213 -34.77 -14.57 -19.80
CA ASP A 213 -36.21 -14.56 -20.07
C ASP A 213 -36.50 -15.35 -21.38
N PRO A 214 -37.31 -16.44 -21.31
CA PRO A 214 -37.72 -17.17 -22.51
C PRO A 214 -38.45 -16.33 -23.56
N ARG A 215 -39.00 -15.16 -23.15
CA ARG A 215 -39.64 -14.18 -24.01
C ARG A 215 -38.70 -13.00 -24.32
N GLY A 216 -37.46 -13.07 -23.83
CA GLY A 216 -36.46 -12.02 -24.02
C GLY A 216 -36.15 -11.84 -25.50
N THR A 217 -36.07 -10.60 -25.92
CA THR A 217 -35.75 -10.27 -27.30
C THR A 217 -34.37 -9.62 -27.38
N PRO A 218 -33.64 -9.78 -28.50
CA PRO A 218 -32.41 -9.06 -28.75
C PRO A 218 -32.55 -7.55 -28.54
N HIS A 219 -33.74 -7.00 -28.82
CA HIS A 219 -34.04 -5.59 -28.66
C HIS A 219 -34.01 -5.11 -27.19
N GLN A 220 -34.39 -5.95 -26.23
CA GLN A 220 -34.28 -5.64 -24.80
C GLN A 220 -32.83 -5.53 -24.37
N VAL A 221 -31.97 -6.48 -24.79
CA VAL A 221 -30.52 -6.43 -24.52
C VAL A 221 -29.88 -5.19 -25.12
N LEU A 222 -30.26 -4.87 -26.38
CA LEU A 222 -29.78 -3.65 -27.05
C LEU A 222 -30.16 -2.38 -26.27
N LYS A 223 -31.39 -2.26 -25.78
CA LYS A 223 -31.83 -1.10 -24.99
C LYS A 223 -30.98 -0.92 -23.73
N ILE A 224 -30.66 -2.02 -23.02
CA ILE A 224 -29.86 -2.00 -21.79
C ILE A 224 -28.44 -1.53 -22.11
N VAL A 225 -27.82 -2.09 -23.15
CA VAL A 225 -26.46 -1.71 -23.58
C VAL A 225 -26.41 -0.25 -24.02
N MET A 226 -27.34 0.18 -24.83
CA MET A 226 -27.39 1.56 -25.39
C MET A 226 -27.68 2.63 -24.34
N ALA A 227 -28.25 2.25 -23.19
CA ALA A 227 -28.44 3.15 -22.05
C ALA A 227 -27.11 3.56 -21.39
N ASP A 228 -26.05 2.77 -21.58
CA ASP A 228 -24.70 3.05 -21.09
C ASP A 228 -23.77 3.35 -22.27
N GLN A 229 -23.47 4.65 -22.47
CA GLN A 229 -22.63 5.10 -23.59
C GLN A 229 -21.20 4.58 -23.53
N VAL A 230 -20.65 4.40 -22.30
CA VAL A 230 -19.28 3.90 -22.10
C VAL A 230 -19.21 2.41 -22.43
N LEU A 231 -20.18 1.63 -21.96
CA LEU A 231 -20.31 0.22 -22.31
C LEU A 231 -20.52 0.04 -23.81
N THR A 232 -21.42 0.81 -24.41
CA THR A 232 -21.66 0.85 -25.87
C THR A 232 -20.36 1.08 -26.65
N SER A 233 -19.61 2.11 -26.28
CA SER A 233 -18.32 2.43 -26.93
C SER A 233 -17.31 1.30 -26.77
N ARG A 234 -17.20 0.68 -25.59
CA ARG A 234 -16.29 -0.46 -25.36
C ARG A 234 -16.66 -1.67 -26.20
N ILE A 235 -17.93 -2.01 -26.27
CA ILE A 235 -18.41 -3.13 -27.11
C ILE A 235 -18.07 -2.90 -28.59
N LEU A 236 -18.35 -1.71 -29.11
CA LEU A 236 -18.00 -1.36 -30.49
C LEU A 236 -16.50 -1.39 -30.75
N LYS A 237 -15.70 -0.93 -29.80
CA LYS A 237 -14.25 -1.07 -29.90
C LYS A 237 -13.84 -2.54 -29.91
N VAL A 238 -14.33 -3.37 -28.98
CA VAL A 238 -13.97 -4.80 -28.93
C VAL A 238 -14.28 -5.50 -30.26
N VAL A 239 -15.47 -5.32 -30.82
CA VAL A 239 -15.84 -5.99 -32.06
C VAL A 239 -15.04 -5.51 -33.27
N ASN A 240 -14.62 -4.24 -33.27
CA ASN A 240 -13.80 -3.64 -34.33
C ASN A 240 -12.28 -3.85 -34.15
N SER A 241 -11.88 -4.61 -33.14
CA SER A 241 -10.48 -4.95 -32.98
C SER A 241 -9.97 -5.86 -34.08
N SER A 242 -8.67 -5.86 -34.29
CA SER A 242 -7.97 -6.85 -35.13
C SER A 242 -8.30 -8.28 -34.74
N PHE A 243 -8.76 -8.48 -33.50
CA PHE A 243 -9.24 -9.74 -32.95
C PHE A 243 -10.38 -10.40 -33.78
N TYR A 244 -11.36 -9.60 -34.25
CA TYR A 244 -12.45 -10.13 -35.07
C TYR A 244 -12.12 -10.14 -36.58
N GLY A 245 -11.02 -9.53 -36.99
CA GLY A 245 -10.51 -9.56 -38.37
C GLY A 245 -11.51 -9.06 -39.40
N LEU A 246 -12.39 -8.12 -39.03
CA LEU A 246 -13.47 -7.69 -39.87
C LEU A 246 -12.96 -6.77 -40.99
N ALA A 247 -13.39 -7.03 -42.23
CA ALA A 247 -13.02 -6.21 -43.40
C ALA A 247 -13.61 -4.78 -43.32
N ASN A 248 -14.76 -4.61 -42.67
CA ASN A 248 -15.43 -3.34 -42.51
C ASN A 248 -15.77 -3.07 -41.03
N PRO A 249 -15.65 -1.82 -40.57
CA PRO A 249 -16.00 -1.46 -39.20
C PRO A 249 -17.48 -1.67 -38.90
N VAL A 250 -17.75 -2.26 -37.71
CA VAL A 250 -19.12 -2.38 -37.18
C VAL A 250 -19.47 -1.10 -36.44
N THR A 251 -20.54 -0.46 -36.88
CA THR A 251 -21.03 0.80 -36.30
C THR A 251 -22.33 0.60 -35.51
N SER A 252 -22.93 -0.57 -35.59
CA SER A 252 -24.21 -0.90 -34.96
C SER A 252 -23.99 -1.88 -33.80
N ILE A 253 -24.53 -1.57 -32.62
CA ILE A 253 -24.55 -2.51 -31.46
C ILE A 253 -25.31 -3.79 -31.78
N GLN A 254 -26.36 -3.72 -32.60
CA GLN A 254 -27.09 -4.91 -33.05
C GLN A 254 -26.17 -5.85 -33.82
N HIS A 255 -25.38 -5.33 -34.74
CA HIS A 255 -24.40 -6.13 -35.50
C HIS A 255 -23.27 -6.65 -34.57
N ALA A 256 -22.77 -5.80 -33.65
CA ALA A 256 -21.82 -6.20 -32.66
C ALA A 256 -22.31 -7.37 -31.79
N LEU A 257 -23.59 -7.35 -31.38
CA LEU A 257 -24.20 -8.40 -30.58
C LEU A 257 -24.27 -9.75 -31.33
N VAL A 258 -24.58 -9.71 -32.63
CA VAL A 258 -24.60 -10.92 -33.47
C VAL A 258 -23.21 -11.54 -33.60
N LEU A 259 -22.17 -10.71 -33.71
CA LEU A 259 -20.80 -11.16 -33.89
C LEU A 259 -20.16 -11.63 -32.57
N LEU A 260 -20.45 -10.94 -31.47
CA LEU A 260 -19.87 -11.23 -30.15
C LEU A 260 -20.56 -12.40 -29.44
N GLY A 261 -21.85 -12.56 -29.67
CA GLY A 261 -22.69 -13.44 -28.88
C GLY A 261 -23.01 -12.88 -27.49
N TYR A 262 -23.99 -13.50 -26.83
CA TYR A 262 -24.48 -13.04 -25.52
C TYR A 262 -23.47 -13.28 -24.40
N LYS A 263 -22.73 -14.37 -24.42
CA LYS A 263 -21.76 -14.73 -23.39
C LYS A 263 -20.61 -13.71 -23.34
N THR A 264 -20.04 -13.41 -24.49
CA THR A 264 -18.96 -12.41 -24.62
C THR A 264 -19.44 -11.03 -24.23
N LEU A 265 -20.67 -10.64 -24.63
CA LEU A 265 -21.28 -9.39 -24.22
C LEU A 265 -21.38 -9.27 -22.70
N LEU A 266 -21.88 -10.32 -22.03
CA LEU A 266 -22.01 -10.35 -20.58
C LEU A 266 -20.63 -10.25 -19.89
N GLY A 267 -19.62 -10.94 -20.43
CA GLY A 267 -18.24 -10.85 -19.93
C GLY A 267 -17.66 -9.45 -20.03
N ILE A 268 -17.83 -8.79 -21.18
CA ILE A 268 -17.40 -7.40 -21.40
C ILE A 268 -18.14 -6.44 -20.46
N ALA A 269 -19.45 -6.62 -20.29
CA ALA A 269 -20.26 -5.82 -19.37
C ALA A 269 -19.84 -6.03 -17.91
N THR A 270 -19.51 -7.27 -17.53
CA THR A 270 -18.98 -7.60 -16.21
C THR A 270 -17.64 -6.90 -15.95
N ALA A 271 -16.70 -7.01 -16.87
CA ALA A 271 -15.41 -6.30 -16.81
C ALA A 271 -15.59 -4.77 -16.75
N HIS A 272 -16.54 -4.23 -17.51
CA HIS A 272 -16.90 -2.81 -17.48
C HIS A 272 -17.39 -2.36 -16.09
N CYS A 273 -18.28 -3.13 -15.50
CA CYS A 273 -18.92 -2.79 -14.22
C CYS A 273 -17.97 -2.81 -13.02
N VAL A 274 -16.87 -3.56 -13.08
CA VAL A 274 -15.87 -3.57 -12.00
C VAL A 274 -14.84 -2.46 -12.12
N MET A 275 -14.79 -1.75 -13.26
CA MET A 275 -13.83 -0.65 -13.47
C MET A 275 -14.10 0.51 -12.51
N PRO A 276 -13.08 0.99 -11.78
CA PRO A 276 -13.19 2.20 -10.98
C PRO A 276 -13.31 3.42 -11.92
N THR A 277 -14.16 4.37 -11.52
CA THR A 277 -14.36 5.61 -12.29
C THR A 277 -13.20 6.59 -12.11
N HIS A 278 -12.60 6.62 -10.91
CA HIS A 278 -11.56 7.58 -10.49
C HIS A 278 -10.58 6.94 -9.51
N GLY A 279 -9.46 7.62 -9.23
CA GLY A 279 -8.52 7.27 -8.16
C GLY A 279 -7.29 6.49 -8.61
N ALA A 280 -6.36 6.27 -7.66
CA ALA A 280 -5.08 5.56 -7.89
C ALA A 280 -5.28 4.10 -8.32
N GLU A 281 -6.38 3.48 -7.90
CA GLU A 281 -6.74 2.09 -8.26
C GLU A 281 -7.02 1.95 -9.76
N ARG A 282 -7.46 3.03 -10.43
CA ARG A 282 -7.80 2.98 -11.86
C ARG A 282 -6.62 2.49 -12.71
N ALA A 283 -5.41 2.97 -12.46
CA ALA A 283 -4.23 2.58 -13.23
C ALA A 283 -3.92 1.08 -13.06
N ARG A 284 -4.00 0.56 -11.82
CA ARG A 284 -3.81 -0.88 -11.53
C ARG A 284 -4.87 -1.74 -12.22
N VAL A 285 -6.14 -1.30 -12.18
CA VAL A 285 -7.24 -2.05 -12.82
C VAL A 285 -7.14 -1.98 -14.34
N VAL A 286 -6.73 -0.87 -14.93
CA VAL A 286 -6.48 -0.76 -16.37
C VAL A 286 -5.39 -1.73 -16.81
N GLU A 287 -4.28 -1.82 -16.06
CA GLU A 287 -3.20 -2.76 -16.37
C GLU A 287 -3.66 -4.22 -16.23
N LEU A 288 -4.43 -4.52 -15.18
CA LEU A 288 -5.05 -5.85 -15.04
C LEU A 288 -5.98 -6.16 -16.22
N MET A 289 -6.79 -5.22 -16.66
CA MET A 289 -7.68 -5.44 -17.81
C MET A 289 -6.91 -5.66 -19.11
N ARG A 290 -5.78 -4.98 -19.31
CA ARG A 290 -4.87 -5.25 -20.45
C ARG A 290 -4.37 -6.68 -20.41
N HIS A 291 -3.83 -7.11 -19.26
CA HIS A 291 -3.40 -8.48 -19.06
C HIS A 291 -4.54 -9.47 -19.31
N SER A 292 -5.70 -9.28 -18.67
CA SER A 292 -6.86 -10.16 -18.78
C SER A 292 -7.40 -10.25 -20.21
N PHE A 293 -7.35 -9.14 -20.96
CA PHE A 293 -7.77 -9.15 -22.37
C PHE A 293 -6.82 -9.97 -23.25
N LYS A 294 -5.48 -9.86 -23.01
CA LYS A 294 -4.50 -10.72 -23.69
C LYS A 294 -4.74 -12.20 -23.36
N CYS A 295 -4.98 -12.50 -22.08
CA CYS A 295 -5.32 -13.87 -21.64
C CYS A 295 -6.62 -14.37 -22.30
N ALA A 296 -7.65 -13.54 -22.40
CA ALA A 296 -8.89 -13.87 -23.09
C ALA A 296 -8.66 -14.20 -24.56
N TYR A 297 -7.83 -13.41 -25.23
CA TYR A 297 -7.47 -13.63 -26.63
C TYR A 297 -6.77 -15.00 -26.83
N VAL A 298 -5.72 -15.24 -26.04
CA VAL A 298 -4.96 -16.50 -26.11
C VAL A 298 -5.84 -17.69 -25.75
N ALA A 299 -6.63 -17.60 -24.67
CA ALA A 299 -7.54 -18.65 -24.24
C ALA A 299 -8.53 -19.03 -25.33
N ARG A 300 -9.11 -18.05 -26.02
CA ARG A 300 -10.00 -18.30 -27.16
C ARG A 300 -9.31 -19.06 -28.29
N LYS A 301 -8.10 -18.65 -28.70
CA LYS A 301 -7.31 -19.33 -29.73
C LYS A 301 -7.00 -20.79 -29.32
N LEU A 302 -6.60 -21.01 -28.08
CA LEU A 302 -6.35 -22.35 -27.56
C LEU A 302 -7.62 -23.19 -27.53
N ALA A 303 -8.77 -22.62 -27.19
CA ALA A 303 -10.06 -23.29 -27.16
C ALA A 303 -10.47 -23.76 -28.56
N GLY A 304 -10.30 -22.92 -29.59
CA GLY A 304 -10.57 -23.27 -30.97
C GLY A 304 -9.72 -24.47 -31.43
N LEU A 305 -8.44 -24.54 -31.04
CA LEU A 305 -7.56 -25.67 -31.32
C LEU A 305 -7.99 -26.96 -30.62
N CYS A 306 -8.57 -26.85 -29.44
CA CYS A 306 -9.01 -27.96 -28.60
C CYS A 306 -10.46 -28.38 -28.83
N GLY A 307 -11.23 -27.65 -29.66
CA GLY A 307 -12.65 -27.89 -29.88
C GLY A 307 -13.55 -27.52 -28.71
N GLU A 308 -13.09 -26.58 -27.90
CA GLU A 308 -13.82 -26.03 -26.75
C GLU A 308 -14.61 -24.75 -27.12
N ASP A 309 -15.50 -24.33 -26.24
CA ASP A 309 -16.29 -23.09 -26.40
C ASP A 309 -15.38 -21.86 -26.36
N GLU A 310 -15.12 -21.27 -27.51
CA GLU A 310 -14.27 -20.09 -27.68
C GLU A 310 -14.79 -18.86 -26.92
N GLU A 311 -16.12 -18.69 -26.83
CA GLU A 311 -16.74 -17.58 -26.14
C GLU A 311 -16.56 -17.69 -24.63
N ILE A 312 -16.76 -18.89 -24.08
CA ILE A 312 -16.55 -19.14 -22.64
C ILE A 312 -15.08 -19.01 -22.29
N ALA A 313 -14.17 -19.52 -23.14
CA ALA A 313 -12.73 -19.36 -22.94
C ALA A 313 -12.30 -17.89 -22.93
N PHE A 314 -12.85 -17.10 -23.85
CA PHE A 314 -12.62 -15.65 -23.87
C PHE A 314 -13.11 -14.99 -22.57
N VAL A 315 -14.35 -15.24 -22.16
CA VAL A 315 -14.92 -14.64 -20.93
C VAL A 315 -14.16 -15.13 -19.69
N GLY A 316 -13.80 -16.40 -19.63
CA GLY A 316 -12.98 -16.95 -18.57
C GLY A 316 -11.61 -16.24 -18.47
N GLY A 317 -10.93 -16.08 -19.59
CA GLY A 317 -9.66 -15.34 -19.66
C GLY A 317 -9.80 -13.87 -19.32
N LEU A 318 -10.92 -13.23 -19.66
CA LEU A 318 -11.19 -11.82 -19.31
C LEU A 318 -11.44 -11.61 -17.81
N LEU A 319 -12.05 -12.57 -17.15
CA LEU A 319 -12.53 -12.46 -15.78
C LEU A 319 -11.73 -13.29 -14.77
N HIS A 320 -10.71 -14.08 -15.18
CA HIS A 320 -9.99 -14.99 -14.29
C HIS A 320 -9.45 -14.31 -13.02
N ASP A 321 -8.98 -13.11 -13.16
CA ASP A 321 -8.35 -12.30 -12.12
C ASP A 321 -9.29 -11.24 -11.49
N ILE A 322 -10.59 -11.31 -11.71
CA ILE A 322 -11.57 -10.31 -11.23
C ILE A 322 -11.51 -10.12 -9.71
N GLY A 323 -11.10 -11.14 -8.96
CA GLY A 323 -10.93 -11.06 -7.51
C GLY A 323 -9.88 -10.05 -7.06
N LYS A 324 -8.86 -9.76 -7.89
CA LYS A 324 -7.86 -8.72 -7.61
C LYS A 324 -8.50 -7.34 -7.49
N VAL A 325 -9.47 -7.04 -8.37
CA VAL A 325 -10.19 -5.74 -8.35
C VAL A 325 -10.99 -5.58 -7.06
N VAL A 326 -11.66 -6.66 -6.62
CA VAL A 326 -12.41 -6.65 -5.35
C VAL A 326 -11.47 -6.47 -4.17
N LEU A 327 -10.34 -7.19 -4.15
CA LEU A 327 -9.36 -7.07 -3.08
C LEU A 327 -8.72 -5.68 -3.01
N TRP A 328 -8.36 -5.07 -4.12
CA TRP A 328 -7.86 -3.68 -4.10
C TRP A 328 -8.83 -2.74 -3.40
N ARG A 329 -10.14 -2.84 -3.68
CA ARG A 329 -11.16 -2.03 -2.99
C ARG A 329 -11.29 -2.38 -1.51
N LEU A 330 -11.27 -3.66 -1.14
CA LEU A 330 -11.37 -4.10 0.25
C LEU A 330 -10.15 -3.68 1.08
N LEU A 331 -8.97 -3.65 0.46
CA LEU A 331 -7.71 -3.32 1.12
C LEU A 331 -7.38 -1.83 1.08
N ALA A 332 -8.02 -1.04 0.22
CA ALA A 332 -7.76 0.40 0.08
C ALA A 332 -8.03 1.19 1.39
N GLU A 333 -8.96 0.71 2.21
CA GLU A 333 -9.32 1.32 3.49
C GLU A 333 -8.53 0.73 4.68
N GLN A 334 -7.61 -0.20 4.41
CA GLN A 334 -6.82 -0.86 5.43
C GLN A 334 -5.45 -0.18 5.54
N GLU A 335 -4.98 0.02 6.77
CA GLU A 335 -3.65 0.58 7.04
C GLU A 335 -2.54 -0.48 6.87
N LEU A 336 -2.40 -1.01 5.63
CA LEU A 336 -1.41 -2.01 5.24
C LEU A 336 -0.36 -1.40 4.32
N ALA A 337 0.87 -1.90 4.42
CA ALA A 337 1.92 -1.57 3.45
C ALA A 337 1.60 -2.19 2.07
N ASP A 338 2.06 -1.56 0.98
CA ASP A 338 1.81 -2.05 -0.38
C ASP A 338 2.26 -3.51 -0.56
N GLU A 339 3.41 -3.91 -0.01
CA GLU A 339 3.90 -5.30 -0.06
C GLU A 339 2.95 -6.28 0.64
N GLN A 340 2.37 -5.88 1.77
CA GLN A 340 1.38 -6.69 2.50
C GLN A 340 0.08 -6.82 1.70
N CYS A 341 -0.38 -5.75 1.06
CA CYS A 341 -1.53 -5.78 0.17
C CYS A 341 -1.30 -6.76 -1.01
N GLU A 342 -0.16 -6.68 -1.68
CA GLU A 342 0.17 -7.58 -2.80
C GLU A 342 0.24 -9.05 -2.36
N ARG A 343 0.78 -9.35 -1.18
CA ARG A 343 0.76 -10.71 -0.61
C ARG A 343 -0.65 -11.23 -0.38
N LEU A 344 -1.56 -10.40 0.15
CA LEU A 344 -2.97 -10.78 0.35
C LEU A 344 -3.69 -10.99 -0.98
N ILE A 345 -3.46 -10.11 -1.95
CA ILE A 345 -4.04 -10.23 -3.29
C ILE A 345 -3.58 -11.52 -3.96
N ALA A 346 -2.28 -11.81 -3.94
CA ALA A 346 -1.74 -13.04 -4.50
C ALA A 346 -2.35 -14.29 -3.85
N ALA A 347 -2.54 -14.26 -2.52
CA ALA A 347 -3.05 -15.42 -1.77
C ALA A 347 -4.57 -15.64 -1.90
N TYR A 348 -5.37 -14.57 -2.07
CA TYR A 348 -6.83 -14.66 -1.91
C TYR A 348 -7.66 -14.26 -3.13
N HIS A 349 -7.04 -13.75 -4.24
CA HIS A 349 -7.82 -13.30 -5.40
C HIS A 349 -8.67 -14.41 -6.04
N VAL A 350 -8.20 -15.64 -6.07
CA VAL A 350 -8.96 -16.80 -6.59
C VAL A 350 -10.20 -17.05 -5.74
N GLN A 351 -10.04 -17.11 -4.41
CA GLN A 351 -11.15 -17.32 -3.49
C GLN A 351 -12.19 -16.19 -3.58
N VAL A 352 -11.74 -14.94 -3.57
CA VAL A 352 -12.62 -13.76 -3.64
C VAL A 352 -13.29 -13.67 -5.00
N GLY A 353 -12.57 -13.97 -6.09
CA GLY A 353 -13.12 -14.03 -7.44
C GLY A 353 -14.22 -15.10 -7.56
N ARG A 354 -14.01 -16.28 -7.00
CA ARG A 354 -15.01 -17.36 -6.97
C ARG A 354 -16.27 -16.92 -6.21
N LEU A 355 -16.14 -16.35 -5.02
CA LEU A 355 -17.27 -15.85 -4.24
C LEU A 355 -18.02 -14.73 -4.97
N LEU A 356 -17.32 -13.85 -5.67
CA LEU A 356 -17.95 -12.84 -6.53
C LEU A 356 -18.73 -13.47 -7.67
N ALA A 357 -18.14 -14.43 -8.36
CA ALA A 357 -18.78 -15.13 -9.47
C ALA A 357 -20.07 -15.84 -9.03
N GLU A 358 -20.04 -16.51 -7.88
CA GLU A 358 -21.21 -17.11 -7.24
C GLU A 358 -22.26 -16.07 -6.88
N SER A 359 -21.86 -14.98 -6.21
CA SER A 359 -22.77 -13.89 -5.78
C SER A 359 -23.43 -13.19 -6.98
N TRP A 360 -22.70 -13.02 -8.08
CA TRP A 360 -23.20 -12.41 -9.31
C TRP A 360 -23.82 -13.43 -10.29
N HIS A 361 -23.87 -14.70 -9.90
CA HIS A 361 -24.43 -15.81 -10.69
C HIS A 361 -23.84 -15.83 -12.11
N LEU A 362 -22.51 -15.75 -12.21
CA LEU A 362 -21.84 -15.92 -13.51
C LEU A 362 -22.03 -17.36 -14.02
N PRO A 363 -21.90 -17.60 -15.33
CA PRO A 363 -22.01 -18.95 -15.88
C PRO A 363 -21.06 -19.91 -15.17
N GLU A 364 -21.51 -21.13 -14.86
CA GLU A 364 -20.74 -22.12 -14.10
C GLU A 364 -19.34 -22.36 -14.69
N ALA A 365 -19.26 -22.50 -16.02
CA ALA A 365 -17.97 -22.70 -16.70
C ALA A 365 -16.99 -21.52 -16.50
N VAL A 366 -17.48 -20.28 -16.38
CA VAL A 366 -16.66 -19.10 -16.08
C VAL A 366 -16.26 -19.11 -14.61
N SER A 367 -17.18 -19.49 -13.72
CA SER A 367 -16.89 -19.62 -12.28
C SER A 367 -15.82 -20.67 -12.01
N GLN A 368 -15.85 -21.79 -12.72
CA GLN A 368 -14.82 -22.83 -12.66
C GLN A 368 -13.43 -22.32 -13.13
N VAL A 369 -13.41 -21.53 -14.20
CA VAL A 369 -12.16 -20.90 -14.65
C VAL A 369 -11.60 -19.97 -13.56
N ILE A 370 -12.42 -19.09 -13.01
CA ILE A 370 -12.00 -18.16 -11.97
C ILE A 370 -11.47 -18.91 -10.74
N ALA A 371 -12.13 -20.00 -10.35
CA ALA A 371 -11.76 -20.80 -9.18
C ALA A 371 -10.47 -21.61 -9.35
N HIS A 372 -10.10 -22.00 -10.59
CA HIS A 372 -9.08 -23.02 -10.82
C HIS A 372 -7.98 -22.62 -11.81
N HIS A 373 -7.88 -21.37 -12.24
CA HIS A 373 -6.87 -20.93 -13.21
C HIS A 373 -5.42 -20.99 -12.69
N HIS A 374 -5.19 -21.22 -11.40
CA HIS A 374 -3.89 -21.49 -10.81
C HIS A 374 -3.69 -22.95 -10.36
N ASP A 375 -4.70 -23.79 -10.51
CA ASP A 375 -4.64 -25.17 -10.04
C ASP A 375 -3.93 -26.07 -11.07
N PRO A 376 -2.72 -26.60 -10.77
CA PRO A 376 -1.96 -27.41 -11.71
C PRO A 376 -2.62 -28.77 -12.01
N GLU A 377 -3.50 -29.29 -11.14
CA GLU A 377 -4.18 -30.56 -11.34
C GLU A 377 -5.13 -30.51 -12.54
N PHE A 378 -5.77 -29.35 -12.80
CA PHE A 378 -6.67 -29.21 -13.95
C PHE A 378 -5.94 -29.35 -15.29
N LEU A 379 -4.69 -28.94 -15.38
CA LEU A 379 -3.86 -29.14 -16.55
C LEU A 379 -3.50 -30.63 -16.73
N ALA A 380 -3.22 -31.33 -15.64
CA ALA A 380 -2.89 -32.75 -15.64
C ALA A 380 -4.10 -33.65 -15.94
N LEU A 381 -5.27 -33.31 -15.39
CA LEU A 381 -6.53 -34.05 -15.58
C LEU A 381 -7.20 -33.76 -16.93
N GLY A 382 -6.74 -32.78 -17.70
CA GLY A 382 -7.32 -32.41 -19.00
C GLY A 382 -8.69 -31.72 -18.87
N VAL A 383 -9.00 -31.10 -17.74
CA VAL A 383 -10.16 -30.23 -17.58
C VAL A 383 -9.92 -28.96 -18.39
N ARG A 384 -10.53 -28.87 -19.56
CA ARG A 384 -10.02 -28.10 -20.69
C ARG A 384 -10.10 -26.56 -20.45
N LEU A 385 -11.26 -26.03 -20.10
CA LEU A 385 -11.39 -24.55 -19.99
C LEU A 385 -10.51 -23.90 -18.93
N PRO A 386 -10.48 -24.33 -17.65
CA PRO A 386 -9.53 -23.80 -16.66
C PRO A 386 -8.07 -23.98 -17.08
N ALA A 387 -7.71 -25.15 -17.62
CA ALA A 387 -6.36 -25.42 -18.10
C ALA A 387 -5.97 -24.52 -19.28
N LEU A 388 -6.87 -24.25 -20.22
CA LEU A 388 -6.61 -23.37 -21.35
C LEU A 388 -6.39 -21.93 -20.91
N VAL A 389 -7.15 -21.46 -19.92
CA VAL A 389 -6.95 -20.10 -19.35
C VAL A 389 -5.66 -20.06 -18.53
N GLN A 390 -5.31 -21.11 -17.80
CA GLN A 390 -4.01 -21.23 -17.12
C GLN A 390 -2.84 -21.15 -18.11
N LEU A 391 -2.93 -21.87 -19.22
CA LEU A 391 -1.92 -21.81 -20.29
C LEU A 391 -1.86 -20.43 -20.93
N ALA A 392 -3.00 -19.78 -21.16
CA ALA A 392 -3.07 -18.44 -21.69
C ALA A 392 -2.42 -17.43 -20.75
N ASN A 393 -2.74 -17.47 -19.46
CA ASN A 393 -2.14 -16.63 -18.43
C ASN A 393 -0.62 -16.81 -18.38
N ARG A 394 -0.17 -18.05 -18.41
CA ARG A 394 1.26 -18.36 -18.43
C ARG A 394 1.95 -17.83 -19.70
N TYR A 395 1.35 -18.05 -20.87
CA TYR A 395 1.89 -17.54 -22.12
C TYR A 395 2.00 -16.01 -22.14
N VAL A 396 0.99 -15.31 -21.63
CA VAL A 396 1.00 -13.83 -21.56
C VAL A 396 2.09 -13.32 -20.61
N ASN A 397 2.37 -14.05 -19.52
CA ASN A 397 3.40 -13.66 -18.54
C ASN A 397 4.83 -14.05 -18.95
N GLU A 398 5.02 -15.24 -19.56
CA GLU A 398 6.33 -15.85 -19.79
C GLU A 398 6.74 -15.84 -21.27
N GLY A 399 5.81 -15.55 -22.19
CA GLY A 399 6.05 -15.59 -23.65
C GLY A 399 6.15 -16.99 -24.24
N CYS A 400 5.92 -18.04 -23.44
CA CYS A 400 5.99 -19.43 -23.90
C CYS A 400 4.98 -20.33 -23.18
N LEU A 401 4.57 -21.41 -23.84
CA LEU A 401 3.83 -22.49 -23.19
C LEU A 401 4.79 -23.41 -22.42
N PRO A 402 4.36 -24.06 -21.34
CA PRO A 402 5.14 -25.09 -20.66
C PRO A 402 5.32 -26.33 -21.54
N ASN A 403 6.22 -27.23 -21.15
CA ASN A 403 6.29 -28.55 -21.78
C ASN A 403 4.99 -29.30 -21.48
N LEU A 404 4.26 -29.65 -22.56
CA LEU A 404 2.96 -30.31 -22.49
C LEU A 404 3.04 -31.78 -22.87
N ALA A 405 4.26 -32.39 -23.00
CA ALA A 405 4.42 -33.75 -23.51
C ALA A 405 3.55 -34.78 -22.77
N ASP A 406 3.35 -34.61 -21.49
CA ASP A 406 2.54 -35.51 -20.65
C ASP A 406 1.08 -35.00 -20.44
N SER A 407 0.68 -33.92 -21.10
CA SER A 407 -0.67 -33.38 -21.00
C SER A 407 -1.61 -33.94 -22.05
N PRO A 408 -2.86 -34.26 -21.71
CA PRO A 408 -3.89 -34.61 -22.70
C PRO A 408 -4.11 -33.55 -23.79
N LEU A 409 -3.67 -32.31 -23.54
CA LEU A 409 -3.79 -31.17 -24.46
C LEU A 409 -2.64 -31.14 -25.51
N ALA A 410 -1.57 -31.92 -25.32
CA ALA A 410 -0.37 -31.88 -26.18
C ALA A 410 -0.69 -32.02 -27.66
N VAL A 411 -1.53 -33.00 -28.02
CA VAL A 411 -1.89 -33.30 -29.44
C VAL A 411 -2.69 -32.15 -30.06
N ALA A 412 -3.66 -31.60 -29.31
CA ALA A 412 -4.49 -30.48 -29.77
C ALA A 412 -3.67 -29.20 -29.96
N LEU A 413 -2.74 -28.97 -29.06
CA LEU A 413 -1.89 -27.75 -29.05
C LEU A 413 -0.62 -27.90 -29.92
N ALA A 414 -0.37 -29.03 -30.52
CA ALA A 414 0.76 -29.21 -31.45
C ALA A 414 0.71 -28.28 -32.68
N LYS A 415 -0.48 -27.75 -33.00
CA LYS A 415 -0.70 -26.78 -34.08
C LYS A 415 -0.61 -25.35 -33.64
N PHE A 416 -0.33 -25.10 -32.37
CA PHE A 416 -0.20 -23.75 -31.82
C PHE A 416 1.04 -23.06 -32.39
N ASP A 417 0.86 -21.88 -32.96
CA ASP A 417 1.94 -21.01 -33.46
C ASP A 417 2.25 -19.87 -32.50
N PRO A 418 3.28 -20.02 -31.64
CA PRO A 418 3.65 -18.96 -30.70
C PRO A 418 4.14 -17.69 -31.37
N ALA A 419 4.83 -17.78 -32.51
CA ALA A 419 5.42 -16.62 -33.19
C ALA A 419 4.34 -15.76 -33.87
N GLY A 420 3.38 -16.39 -34.56
CA GLY A 420 2.23 -15.69 -35.13
C GLY A 420 1.39 -15.03 -34.03
N LEU A 421 1.18 -15.72 -32.91
CA LEU A 421 0.41 -15.17 -31.79
C LEU A 421 1.10 -13.97 -31.12
N ALA A 422 2.41 -13.96 -31.00
CA ALA A 422 3.14 -12.83 -30.43
C ALA A 422 2.90 -11.54 -31.24
N ALA A 423 2.94 -11.62 -32.57
CA ALA A 423 2.64 -10.50 -33.46
C ALA A 423 1.18 -10.01 -33.32
N GLU A 424 0.24 -10.95 -33.15
CA GLU A 424 -1.17 -10.61 -32.92
C GLU A 424 -1.36 -9.92 -31.55
N LEU A 425 -0.64 -10.33 -30.50
CA LEU A 425 -0.72 -9.75 -29.16
C LEU A 425 -0.21 -8.31 -29.10
N GLU A 426 0.77 -7.91 -29.91
CA GLU A 426 1.20 -6.51 -30.03
C GLU A 426 0.07 -5.62 -30.58
N GLN A 427 -0.69 -6.15 -31.56
CA GLN A 427 -1.87 -5.44 -32.07
C GLN A 427 -2.98 -5.35 -31.01
N VAL A 428 -3.20 -6.44 -30.25
CA VAL A 428 -4.15 -6.46 -29.12
C VAL A 428 -3.75 -5.43 -28.06
N GLU A 429 -2.48 -5.28 -27.74
CA GLU A 429 -2.00 -4.33 -26.77
C GLU A 429 -2.30 -2.88 -27.18
N THR A 430 -1.96 -2.51 -28.41
CA THR A 430 -2.28 -1.21 -28.97
C THR A 430 -3.79 -0.92 -28.94
N PHE A 431 -4.57 -1.93 -29.22
CA PHE A 431 -6.03 -1.84 -29.22
C PHE A 431 -6.59 -1.66 -27.80
N VAL A 432 -6.15 -2.47 -26.82
CA VAL A 432 -6.63 -2.40 -25.42
C VAL A 432 -6.29 -1.07 -24.77
N ALA A 433 -5.14 -0.47 -25.12
CA ALA A 433 -4.79 0.88 -24.69
C ALA A 433 -5.81 1.95 -25.13
N GLY A 434 -6.54 1.71 -26.23
CA GLY A 434 -7.63 2.57 -26.70
C GLY A 434 -8.99 2.32 -26.05
N ILE A 435 -9.18 1.20 -25.32
CA ILE A 435 -10.47 0.85 -24.68
C ILE A 435 -10.55 1.40 -23.25
N PHE A 436 -9.47 1.33 -22.51
CA PHE A 436 -9.37 1.65 -21.08
C PHE A 436 -8.57 2.91 -20.83
#